data_705b84bb8c22ec83ce25fd8aab15cfff
#
_entry.id   705b84bb8c22ec83ce25fd8aab15cfff
#
_cell.length_a   1.000
_cell.length_b   1.000
_cell.length_c   1.000
_cell.angle_alpha   90.00
_cell.angle_beta   90.00
_cell.angle_gamma   90.00
#
_symmetry.space_group_name_H-M   'P 1'
#
loop_
_entity.id
_entity.type
_entity.pdbx_description
1 polymer ?
#
loop_
_entity_poly.entity_id
_entity_poly.type
_entity_poly.pdbx_seq_one_letter_code
_entity_poly.pdbx_strand_id
1 'polypeptide(L)'
;MRILLVHNTLNDSVSISGVLREYVNMANVWVEEGHQVDFLSGCVAHKQLGTLAPKCGLLSSDDYFDATAHMDQSWRHFSAYARRCLSALHLPKKGYDIIYATCPFVVETYCARTIARRLGVPWVVKIQHVLSTQAQRTGLINRLLLWGETKSAKWANRDAAKIFCLSPPVSRDYKALEEQLGLEASDAETIGSSINLDQFSVLPESEKKYDVVFLGRMHLLKGVFDLPDVWAQVRRSYPEATLTVIGEGPHRGAVMTQFVERGLMEGVRFVGSVPEGEKNRLLSETRIGLSLSSEEGWGLAVNEYLACGLPVVAYDLPVFHEVFPDLLQLVPLGEKALAAQTVLELLANPDICEQGGKIGREYVQRYNYREMALQELEYLKRLCIA
;
A
#
# COMPACT_ATOMS: atom_id res chain seq x y z
N MET A 1 16.30 -14.96 15.81
CA MET A 1 14.85 -15.14 16.07
C MET A 1 14.18 -15.86 14.89
N ARG A 2 13.06 -16.49 15.18
CA ARG A 2 12.17 -17.09 14.17
C ARG A 2 10.88 -16.26 14.15
N ILE A 3 10.64 -15.58 13.04
CA ILE A 3 9.55 -14.63 12.85
C ILE A 3 8.53 -15.21 11.89
N LEU A 4 7.25 -15.19 12.24
CA LEU A 4 6.15 -15.53 11.35
C LEU A 4 5.41 -14.27 10.93
N LEU A 5 5.47 -13.94 9.65
CA LEU A 5 4.66 -12.89 9.02
C LEU A 5 3.33 -13.48 8.56
N VAL A 6 2.22 -12.99 9.12
CA VAL A 6 0.86 -13.39 8.73
C VAL A 6 0.31 -12.36 7.77
N HIS A 7 0.20 -12.76 6.49
CA HIS A 7 -0.35 -11.94 5.40
C HIS A 7 -1.44 -12.71 4.65
N ASN A 8 -2.60 -12.72 5.22
CA ASN A 8 -3.75 -13.52 4.78
C ASN A 8 -4.80 -12.72 3.98
N THR A 9 -4.57 -11.45 3.68
CA THR A 9 -5.38 -10.68 2.73
C THR A 9 -5.36 -11.33 1.35
N LEU A 10 -6.40 -11.06 0.57
CA LEU A 10 -6.50 -11.59 -0.78
C LEU A 10 -5.45 -10.92 -1.68
N ASN A 11 -4.68 -11.74 -2.37
CA ASN A 11 -3.73 -11.32 -3.39
C ASN A 11 -4.21 -11.80 -4.76
N ASP A 12 -3.70 -11.17 -5.81
CA ASP A 12 -3.89 -11.64 -7.17
C ASP A 12 -2.68 -12.47 -7.66
N SER A 13 -2.84 -13.14 -8.80
CA SER A 13 -1.80 -13.98 -9.39
C SER A 13 -0.75 -13.19 -10.18
N VAL A 14 -0.98 -11.90 -10.45
CA VAL A 14 -0.15 -11.08 -11.34
C VAL A 14 0.83 -10.21 -10.56
N SER A 15 0.35 -9.56 -9.50
CA SER A 15 1.17 -8.64 -8.69
C SER A 15 0.94 -8.84 -7.19
N ILE A 16 1.95 -8.52 -6.40
CA ILE A 16 1.78 -8.41 -4.95
C ILE A 16 1.37 -6.99 -4.57
N SER A 17 0.59 -6.87 -3.49
CA SER A 17 0.20 -5.57 -2.95
C SER A 17 1.43 -4.78 -2.47
N GLY A 18 1.35 -3.45 -2.44
CA GLY A 18 2.42 -2.61 -1.90
C GLY A 18 2.80 -2.97 -0.46
N VAL A 19 1.81 -3.33 0.36
CA VAL A 19 2.02 -3.80 1.74
C VAL A 19 2.82 -5.10 1.76
N LEU A 20 2.46 -6.10 0.95
CA LEU A 20 3.21 -7.36 0.91
C LEU A 20 4.63 -7.14 0.41
N ARG A 21 4.83 -6.24 -0.54
CA ARG A 21 6.17 -5.88 -1.04
C ARG A 21 7.06 -5.28 0.04
N GLU A 22 6.52 -4.40 0.87
CA GLU A 22 7.23 -3.86 2.02
C GLU A 22 7.75 -4.99 2.91
N TYR A 23 6.89 -5.93 3.28
CA TYR A 23 7.30 -7.07 4.13
C TYR A 23 8.25 -8.04 3.44
N VAL A 24 8.18 -8.20 2.12
CA VAL A 24 9.18 -8.95 1.34
C VAL A 24 10.57 -8.31 1.47
N ASN A 25 10.67 -6.99 1.29
CA ASN A 25 11.92 -6.26 1.45
C ASN A 25 12.45 -6.38 2.88
N MET A 26 11.61 -6.18 3.88
CA MET A 26 11.98 -6.32 5.29
C MET A 26 12.42 -7.73 5.65
N ALA A 27 11.68 -8.76 5.20
CA ALA A 27 11.99 -10.16 5.45
C ALA A 27 13.36 -10.56 4.87
N ASN A 28 13.69 -10.07 3.67
CA ASN A 28 15.00 -10.31 3.08
C ASN A 28 16.13 -9.71 3.93
N VAL A 29 15.96 -8.47 4.42
CA VAL A 29 16.93 -7.84 5.35
C VAL A 29 17.05 -8.65 6.64
N TRP A 30 15.94 -9.06 7.24
CA TRP A 30 15.96 -9.82 8.49
C TRP A 30 16.63 -11.20 8.33
N VAL A 31 16.47 -11.83 7.16
CA VAL A 31 17.18 -13.08 6.84
C VAL A 31 18.69 -12.83 6.65
N GLU A 32 19.09 -11.72 6.02
CA GLU A 32 20.49 -11.31 5.92
C GLU A 32 21.13 -11.06 7.29
N GLU A 33 20.37 -10.54 8.25
CA GLU A 33 20.77 -10.34 9.64
C GLU A 33 20.76 -11.65 10.48
N GLY A 34 20.58 -12.80 9.84
CA GLY A 34 20.68 -14.12 10.50
C GLY A 34 19.38 -14.58 11.17
N HIS A 35 18.23 -13.98 10.87
CA HIS A 35 16.92 -14.40 11.39
C HIS A 35 16.25 -15.39 10.43
N GLN A 36 15.37 -16.24 10.96
CA GLN A 36 14.49 -17.08 10.16
C GLN A 36 13.14 -16.38 10.01
N VAL A 37 12.69 -16.18 8.78
CA VAL A 37 11.42 -15.53 8.47
C VAL A 37 10.57 -16.45 7.60
N ASP A 38 9.34 -16.70 8.04
CA ASP A 38 8.38 -17.46 7.28
C ASP A 38 7.13 -16.60 7.03
N PHE A 39 6.48 -16.79 5.87
CA PHE A 39 5.20 -16.19 5.55
C PHE A 39 4.08 -17.21 5.69
N LEU A 40 3.01 -16.86 6.41
CA LEU A 40 1.73 -17.53 6.37
C LEU A 40 0.79 -16.71 5.48
N SER A 41 0.47 -17.23 4.30
CA SER A 41 -0.34 -16.52 3.31
C SER A 41 -1.21 -17.49 2.49
N GLY A 42 -2.14 -16.96 1.71
CA GLY A 42 -2.84 -17.75 0.70
C GLY A 42 -1.89 -18.26 -0.39
N CYS A 43 -2.18 -19.42 -0.92
CA CYS A 43 -1.35 -20.15 -1.89
C CYS A 43 -1.01 -19.33 -3.15
N VAL A 44 -1.90 -18.43 -3.59
CA VAL A 44 -1.70 -17.57 -4.78
C VAL A 44 -0.45 -16.70 -4.66
N ALA A 45 -0.15 -16.20 -3.46
CA ALA A 45 1.01 -15.35 -3.23
C ALA A 45 2.35 -16.13 -3.28
N HIS A 46 2.34 -17.45 -3.11
CA HIS A 46 3.55 -18.24 -2.92
C HIS A 46 4.49 -18.23 -4.12
N LYS A 47 3.96 -18.21 -5.34
CA LYS A 47 4.79 -18.15 -6.55
C LYS A 47 5.65 -16.88 -6.58
N GLN A 48 5.05 -15.75 -6.24
CA GLN A 48 5.73 -14.47 -6.22
C GLN A 48 6.64 -14.34 -4.99
N LEU A 49 6.18 -14.76 -3.82
CA LEU A 49 6.99 -14.81 -2.60
C LEU A 49 8.21 -15.70 -2.76
N GLY A 50 8.08 -16.88 -3.38
CA GLY A 50 9.21 -17.78 -3.64
C GLY A 50 10.29 -17.16 -4.54
N THR A 51 9.91 -16.24 -5.43
CA THR A 51 10.86 -15.50 -6.28
C THR A 51 11.45 -14.28 -5.56
N LEU A 52 10.62 -13.54 -4.83
CA LEU A 52 11.01 -12.25 -4.23
C LEU A 52 11.65 -12.40 -2.83
N ALA A 53 11.33 -13.47 -2.12
CA ALA A 53 11.90 -13.79 -0.81
C ALA A 53 12.35 -15.27 -0.76
N PRO A 54 13.33 -15.68 -1.59
CA PRO A 54 13.67 -17.09 -1.80
C PRO A 54 14.27 -17.79 -0.58
N LYS A 55 14.75 -17.04 0.40
CA LYS A 55 15.29 -17.56 1.66
C LYS A 55 14.25 -17.65 2.78
N CYS A 56 13.04 -17.13 2.55
CA CYS A 56 11.95 -17.22 3.51
C CYS A 56 11.17 -18.53 3.34
N GLY A 57 10.68 -19.08 4.45
CA GLY A 57 9.75 -20.20 4.41
C GLY A 57 8.35 -19.76 4.02
N LEU A 58 7.59 -20.64 3.37
CA LEU A 58 6.23 -20.37 2.93
C LEU A 58 5.27 -21.40 3.53
N LEU A 59 4.23 -20.92 4.19
CA LEU A 59 3.15 -21.71 4.77
C LEU A 59 1.84 -21.32 4.10
N SER A 60 1.14 -22.27 3.50
CA SER A 60 -0.16 -22.02 2.90
C SER A 60 -1.27 -22.07 3.94
N SER A 61 -2.06 -21.00 3.99
CA SER A 61 -3.23 -20.91 4.86
C SER A 61 -4.52 -21.42 4.18
N ASP A 62 -4.50 -21.64 2.87
CA ASP A 62 -5.62 -22.19 2.09
C ASP A 62 -5.11 -22.93 0.85
N ASP A 63 -6.06 -23.53 0.11
CA ASP A 63 -5.86 -23.96 -1.25
C ASP A 63 -5.73 -22.75 -2.20
N TYR A 64 -5.64 -23.00 -3.51
CA TYR A 64 -5.54 -21.94 -4.49
C TYR A 64 -6.84 -21.11 -4.58
N PHE A 65 -6.76 -19.80 -4.30
CA PHE A 65 -7.84 -18.84 -4.53
C PHE A 65 -7.28 -17.53 -5.09
N ASP A 66 -7.57 -17.25 -6.36
CA ASP A 66 -7.23 -15.98 -7.03
C ASP A 66 -8.37 -14.97 -6.89
N ALA A 67 -8.10 -13.88 -6.15
CA ALA A 67 -9.08 -12.84 -5.90
C ALA A 67 -9.49 -12.09 -7.18
N THR A 68 -8.56 -11.91 -8.12
CA THR A 68 -8.85 -11.20 -9.39
C THR A 68 -9.74 -11.99 -10.31
N ALA A 69 -9.55 -13.31 -10.37
CA ALA A 69 -10.39 -14.21 -11.17
C ALA A 69 -11.83 -14.33 -10.66
N HIS A 70 -12.12 -13.85 -9.42
CA HIS A 70 -13.40 -14.05 -8.73
C HIS A 70 -13.94 -12.77 -8.10
N MET A 71 -13.63 -11.59 -8.64
CA MET A 71 -14.02 -10.29 -8.06
C MET A 71 -15.53 -10.10 -7.88
N ASP A 72 -16.36 -10.76 -8.67
CA ASP A 72 -17.82 -10.74 -8.63
C ASP A 72 -18.45 -11.75 -7.64
N GLN A 73 -17.64 -12.65 -7.04
CA GLN A 73 -18.12 -13.77 -6.23
C GLN A 73 -17.79 -13.58 -4.74
N SER A 74 -18.49 -12.67 -4.07
CA SER A 74 -18.27 -12.34 -2.65
C SER A 74 -18.27 -13.55 -1.70
N TRP A 75 -19.08 -14.58 -1.95
CA TRP A 75 -19.15 -15.78 -1.11
C TRP A 75 -17.86 -16.62 -1.14
N ARG A 76 -17.13 -16.64 -2.29
CA ARG A 76 -15.82 -17.30 -2.41
C ARG A 76 -14.77 -16.60 -1.56
N HIS A 77 -14.80 -15.26 -1.52
CA HIS A 77 -13.92 -14.49 -0.65
C HIS A 77 -14.15 -14.86 0.83
N PHE A 78 -15.41 -14.93 1.27
CA PHE A 78 -15.73 -15.35 2.64
C PHE A 78 -15.26 -16.76 2.94
N SER A 79 -15.46 -17.71 2.02
CA SER A 79 -15.02 -19.09 2.20
C SER A 79 -13.49 -19.20 2.27
N ALA A 80 -12.76 -18.43 1.49
CA ALA A 80 -11.30 -18.35 1.56
C ALA A 80 -10.83 -17.80 2.90
N TYR A 81 -11.42 -16.70 3.38
CA TYR A 81 -11.10 -16.14 4.69
C TYR A 81 -11.40 -17.10 5.83
N ALA A 82 -12.55 -17.81 5.78
CA ALA A 82 -12.89 -18.81 6.78
C ALA A 82 -11.85 -19.94 6.83
N ARG A 83 -11.43 -20.48 5.68
CA ARG A 83 -10.37 -21.53 5.60
C ARG A 83 -9.04 -21.01 6.16
N ARG A 84 -8.64 -19.77 5.82
CA ARG A 84 -7.43 -19.15 6.34
C ARG A 84 -7.47 -19.01 7.86
N CYS A 85 -8.59 -18.58 8.42
CA CYS A 85 -8.78 -18.54 9.86
C CYS A 85 -8.70 -19.94 10.51
N LEU A 86 -9.31 -20.96 9.90
CA LEU A 86 -9.24 -22.33 10.39
C LEU A 86 -7.82 -22.91 10.37
N SER A 87 -7.01 -22.54 9.37
CA SER A 87 -5.62 -22.99 9.28
C SER A 87 -4.78 -22.60 10.49
N ALA A 88 -5.08 -21.47 11.14
CA ALA A 88 -4.38 -20.99 12.32
C ALA A 88 -4.52 -21.91 13.54
N LEU A 89 -5.51 -22.80 13.56
CA LEU A 89 -5.72 -23.76 14.64
C LEU A 89 -4.67 -24.89 14.64
N HIS A 90 -4.06 -25.18 13.49
CA HIS A 90 -3.11 -26.28 13.32
C HIS A 90 -1.78 -25.90 12.65
N LEU A 91 -1.71 -24.76 11.99
CA LEU A 91 -0.47 -24.19 11.42
C LEU A 91 0.02 -23.03 12.32
N PRO A 92 1.32 -22.76 12.35
CA PRO A 92 2.41 -23.62 11.91
C PRO A 92 2.67 -24.78 12.88
N LYS A 93 3.37 -25.82 12.41
CA LYS A 93 3.82 -26.95 13.24
C LYS A 93 5.16 -26.69 13.96
N LYS A 94 5.87 -25.64 13.56
CA LYS A 94 7.16 -25.22 14.14
C LYS A 94 6.94 -24.11 15.18
N GLY A 95 7.84 -24.01 16.15
CA GLY A 95 7.88 -22.87 17.07
C GLY A 95 8.41 -21.61 16.40
N TYR A 96 7.92 -20.46 16.81
CA TYR A 96 8.38 -19.12 16.47
C TYR A 96 8.63 -18.34 17.75
N ASP A 97 9.45 -17.29 17.67
CA ASP A 97 9.69 -16.40 18.80
C ASP A 97 8.70 -15.23 18.82
N ILE A 98 8.18 -14.84 17.65
CA ILE A 98 7.20 -13.77 17.50
C ILE A 98 6.32 -13.99 16.27
N ILE A 99 5.05 -13.54 16.37
CA ILE A 99 4.07 -13.57 15.28
C ILE A 99 3.73 -12.13 14.89
N TYR A 100 3.76 -11.81 13.60
CA TYR A 100 3.50 -10.49 13.09
C TYR A 100 2.30 -10.47 12.14
N ALA A 101 1.21 -9.79 12.52
CA ALA A 101 0.09 -9.50 11.64
C ALA A 101 0.41 -8.26 10.79
N THR A 102 0.57 -8.44 9.49
CA THR A 102 1.03 -7.39 8.56
C THR A 102 -0.03 -6.30 8.27
N CYS A 103 -1.28 -6.57 8.59
CA CYS A 103 -2.42 -5.67 8.45
C CYS A 103 -3.40 -5.82 9.61
N PRO A 104 -4.27 -4.82 9.86
CA PRO A 104 -5.27 -4.87 10.92
C PRO A 104 -6.55 -5.64 10.55
N PHE A 105 -6.60 -6.31 9.39
CA PHE A 105 -7.79 -7.08 9.03
C PHE A 105 -7.99 -8.30 9.95
N VAL A 106 -9.27 -8.63 10.18
CA VAL A 106 -9.64 -9.70 11.10
C VAL A 106 -8.99 -11.04 10.76
N VAL A 107 -8.75 -11.33 9.48
CA VAL A 107 -8.14 -12.58 9.04
C VAL A 107 -6.66 -12.68 9.43
N GLU A 108 -5.92 -11.56 9.44
CA GLU A 108 -4.54 -11.51 9.92
C GLU A 108 -4.47 -11.55 11.43
N THR A 109 -5.20 -10.66 12.09
CA THR A 109 -5.14 -10.50 13.55
C THR A 109 -5.69 -11.73 14.28
N TYR A 110 -6.75 -12.36 13.75
CA TYR A 110 -7.25 -13.63 14.27
C TYR A 110 -6.21 -14.73 14.16
N CYS A 111 -5.59 -14.88 12.99
CA CYS A 111 -4.58 -15.91 12.77
C CYS A 111 -3.33 -15.66 13.63
N ALA A 112 -2.79 -14.46 13.62
CA ALA A 112 -1.60 -14.10 14.41
C ALA A 112 -1.83 -14.34 15.90
N ARG A 113 -2.94 -13.82 16.44
CA ARG A 113 -3.32 -13.99 17.84
C ARG A 113 -3.56 -15.46 18.22
N THR A 114 -4.25 -16.22 17.37
CA THR A 114 -4.53 -17.64 17.64
C THR A 114 -3.26 -18.47 17.67
N ILE A 115 -2.38 -18.25 16.71
CA ILE A 115 -1.07 -18.92 16.65
C ILE A 115 -0.20 -18.53 17.85
N ALA A 116 -0.10 -17.24 18.15
CA ALA A 116 0.68 -16.71 19.26
C ALA A 116 0.26 -17.31 20.61
N ARG A 117 -1.05 -17.36 20.88
CA ARG A 117 -1.60 -17.97 22.08
C ARG A 117 -1.32 -19.46 22.17
N ARG A 118 -1.42 -20.18 21.04
CA ARG A 118 -1.15 -21.63 20.99
C ARG A 118 0.33 -21.94 21.20
N LEU A 119 1.23 -21.08 20.75
CA LEU A 119 2.68 -21.23 20.89
C LEU A 119 3.23 -20.59 22.17
N GLY A 120 2.46 -19.76 22.88
CA GLY A 120 2.90 -19.05 24.07
C GLY A 120 3.93 -17.95 23.77
N VAL A 121 3.81 -17.27 22.62
CA VAL A 121 4.77 -16.23 22.16
C VAL A 121 4.07 -14.89 21.94
N PRO A 122 4.80 -13.75 21.97
CA PRO A 122 4.23 -12.45 21.67
C PRO A 122 3.75 -12.35 20.23
N TRP A 123 2.77 -11.46 20.00
CA TRP A 123 2.38 -11.06 18.65
C TRP A 123 2.28 -9.53 18.53
N VAL A 124 2.49 -9.04 17.34
CA VAL A 124 2.41 -7.61 16.99
C VAL A 124 1.53 -7.42 15.76
N VAL A 125 1.05 -6.20 15.57
CA VAL A 125 0.24 -5.83 14.40
C VAL A 125 0.64 -4.44 13.90
N LYS A 126 0.63 -4.27 12.56
CA LYS A 126 0.79 -2.95 11.92
C LYS A 126 -0.55 -2.47 11.37
N ILE A 127 -1.00 -1.33 11.88
CA ILE A 127 -2.21 -0.65 11.43
C ILE A 127 -1.85 0.17 10.19
N GLN A 128 -2.36 -0.26 9.04
CA GLN A 128 -2.11 0.38 7.75
C GLN A 128 -3.05 1.56 7.51
N HIS A 129 -4.28 1.46 7.98
CA HIS A 129 -5.33 2.48 7.94
C HIS A 129 -6.46 2.08 8.88
N VAL A 130 -7.32 3.02 9.23
CA VAL A 130 -8.53 2.83 10.05
C VAL A 130 -9.74 3.09 9.16
N LEU A 131 -10.59 2.08 8.98
CA LEU A 131 -11.73 2.14 8.06
C LEU A 131 -12.88 3.00 8.61
N SER A 132 -13.08 2.98 9.93
CA SER A 132 -14.22 3.62 10.60
C SER A 132 -14.12 5.14 10.65
N THR A 133 -12.91 5.70 10.51
CA THR A 133 -12.69 7.16 10.49
C THR A 133 -12.81 7.76 9.09
N GLN A 134 -12.94 6.91 8.08
CA GLN A 134 -12.94 7.31 6.68
C GLN A 134 -14.38 7.45 6.13
N ALA A 135 -14.51 8.05 4.93
CA ALA A 135 -15.79 8.40 4.31
C ALA A 135 -16.86 7.30 4.37
N GLN A 136 -18.13 7.70 4.42
CA GLN A 136 -19.28 6.82 4.64
C GLN A 136 -19.21 5.50 3.87
N ARG A 137 -18.97 4.41 4.60
CA ARG A 137 -18.97 3.05 4.07
C ARG A 137 -20.34 2.43 4.28
N THR A 138 -21.12 2.33 3.19
CA THR A 138 -22.48 1.77 3.20
C THR A 138 -22.51 0.33 2.66
N GLY A 139 -23.56 -0.42 2.97
CA GLY A 139 -23.76 -1.79 2.49
C GLY A 139 -23.24 -2.90 3.45
N LEU A 140 -23.69 -4.13 3.20
CA LEU A 140 -23.44 -5.28 4.07
C LEU A 140 -21.95 -5.61 4.21
N ILE A 141 -21.20 -5.56 3.10
CA ILE A 141 -19.76 -5.88 3.08
C ILE A 141 -19.01 -4.88 3.95
N ASN A 142 -19.28 -3.59 3.83
CA ASN A 142 -18.64 -2.57 4.66
C ASN A 142 -18.99 -2.72 6.15
N ARG A 143 -20.24 -3.10 6.48
CA ARG A 143 -20.60 -3.42 7.88
C ARG A 143 -19.80 -4.59 8.44
N LEU A 144 -19.53 -5.62 7.63
CA LEU A 144 -18.70 -6.75 8.03
C LEU A 144 -17.23 -6.36 8.19
N LEU A 145 -16.70 -5.49 7.30
CA LEU A 145 -15.35 -4.97 7.44
C LEU A 145 -15.18 -4.13 8.70
N LEU A 146 -16.12 -3.23 9.00
CA LEU A 146 -16.11 -2.42 10.24
C LEU A 146 -16.28 -3.28 11.50
N TRP A 147 -17.12 -4.33 11.45
CA TRP A 147 -17.19 -5.31 12.53
C TRP A 147 -15.85 -6.03 12.73
N GLY A 148 -15.19 -6.42 11.63
CA GLY A 148 -13.86 -7.04 11.66
C GLY A 148 -12.81 -6.11 12.25
N GLU A 149 -12.81 -4.83 11.87
CA GLU A 149 -11.93 -3.81 12.44
C GLU A 149 -12.12 -3.66 13.95
N THR A 150 -13.39 -3.55 14.39
CA THR A 150 -13.73 -3.49 15.83
C THR A 150 -13.19 -4.71 16.59
N LYS A 151 -13.30 -5.92 16.02
CA LYS A 151 -12.77 -7.14 16.65
C LYS A 151 -11.26 -7.13 16.70
N SER A 152 -10.61 -6.76 15.60
CA SER A 152 -9.15 -6.61 15.50
C SER A 152 -8.61 -5.63 16.51
N ALA A 153 -9.19 -4.43 16.60
CA ALA A 153 -8.76 -3.40 17.53
C ALA A 153 -8.88 -3.88 18.99
N LYS A 154 -10.01 -4.51 19.35
CA LYS A 154 -10.21 -5.09 20.70
C LYS A 154 -9.21 -6.21 21.03
N TRP A 155 -8.81 -7.01 20.06
CA TRP A 155 -7.81 -8.06 20.27
C TRP A 155 -6.40 -7.49 20.38
N ALA A 156 -6.06 -6.53 19.51
CA ALA A 156 -4.77 -5.88 19.53
C ALA A 156 -4.55 -5.10 20.84
N ASN A 157 -5.50 -4.28 21.22
CA ASN A 157 -5.45 -3.51 22.46
C ASN A 157 -5.32 -4.41 23.72
N ARG A 158 -5.99 -5.57 23.73
CA ARG A 158 -6.00 -6.45 24.89
C ARG A 158 -4.74 -7.28 25.06
N ASP A 159 -4.18 -7.82 23.98
CA ASP A 159 -3.14 -8.86 24.08
C ASP A 159 -2.04 -8.83 22.98
N ALA A 160 -1.99 -7.83 22.12
CA ALA A 160 -0.80 -7.62 21.29
C ALA A 160 0.35 -7.06 22.15
N ALA A 161 1.54 -7.58 21.94
CA ALA A 161 2.73 -7.11 22.64
C ALA A 161 3.15 -5.69 22.17
N LYS A 162 2.85 -5.35 20.91
CA LYS A 162 3.02 -4.00 20.37
C LYS A 162 2.07 -3.76 19.20
N ILE A 163 1.60 -2.54 19.07
CA ILE A 163 0.84 -2.03 17.94
C ILE A 163 1.70 -1.01 17.21
N PHE A 164 1.89 -1.22 15.93
CA PHE A 164 2.55 -0.27 15.05
C PHE A 164 1.52 0.47 14.20
N CYS A 165 1.73 1.75 13.96
CA CYS A 165 0.92 2.55 13.04
C CYS A 165 1.76 3.01 11.85
N LEU A 166 1.16 3.03 10.67
CA LEU A 166 1.86 3.33 9.43
C LEU A 166 2.28 4.81 9.34
N SER A 167 1.49 5.72 9.89
CA SER A 167 1.75 7.16 9.85
C SER A 167 1.16 7.86 11.06
N PRO A 168 1.56 9.12 11.34
CA PRO A 168 0.98 9.88 12.45
C PRO A 168 -0.55 10.06 12.32
N PRO A 169 -1.15 10.36 11.14
CA PRO A 169 -2.60 10.35 10.98
C PRO A 169 -3.24 9.00 11.33
N VAL A 170 -2.68 7.90 10.84
CA VAL A 170 -3.18 6.54 11.16
C VAL A 170 -3.11 6.28 12.68
N SER A 171 -2.07 6.76 13.36
CA SER A 171 -1.96 6.65 14.82
C SER A 171 -3.05 7.44 15.55
N ARG A 172 -3.37 8.65 15.07
CA ARG A 172 -4.49 9.43 15.62
C ARG A 172 -5.85 8.77 15.37
N ASP A 173 -6.06 8.29 14.16
CA ASP A 173 -7.29 7.58 13.80
C ASP A 173 -7.47 6.31 14.64
N TYR A 174 -6.37 5.58 14.89
CA TYR A 174 -6.42 4.38 15.72
C TYR A 174 -6.74 4.72 17.20
N LYS A 175 -6.16 5.77 17.75
CA LYS A 175 -6.49 6.28 19.10
C LYS A 175 -7.95 6.70 19.19
N ALA A 176 -8.48 7.40 18.19
CA ALA A 176 -9.90 7.76 18.13
C ALA A 176 -10.81 6.51 18.08
N LEU A 177 -10.40 5.47 17.35
CA LEU A 177 -11.12 4.19 17.34
C LEU A 177 -11.08 3.51 18.72
N GLU A 178 -9.94 3.50 19.42
CA GLU A 178 -9.83 2.96 20.77
C GLU A 178 -10.78 3.69 21.72
N GLU A 179 -10.79 5.02 21.70
CA GLU A 179 -11.69 5.87 22.49
C GLU A 179 -13.17 5.57 22.17
N GLN A 180 -13.54 5.51 20.89
CA GLN A 180 -14.90 5.17 20.45
C GLN A 180 -15.35 3.79 20.95
N LEU A 181 -14.42 2.86 21.06
CA LEU A 181 -14.69 1.49 21.54
C LEU A 181 -14.62 1.35 23.08
N GLY A 182 -14.31 2.43 23.81
CA GLY A 182 -14.15 2.43 25.27
C GLY A 182 -12.93 1.61 25.73
N LEU A 183 -11.88 1.55 24.92
CA LEU A 183 -10.63 0.86 25.23
C LEU A 183 -9.64 1.84 25.90
N GLU A 184 -8.71 1.31 26.69
CA GLU A 184 -7.57 2.08 27.16
C GLU A 184 -6.66 2.45 25.97
N ALA A 185 -6.05 3.64 26.01
CA ALA A 185 -5.13 4.07 24.97
C ALA A 185 -3.91 3.13 24.94
N SER A 186 -3.67 2.50 23.80
CA SER A 186 -2.48 1.67 23.61
C SER A 186 -1.22 2.51 23.40
N ASP A 187 -0.06 1.94 23.74
CA ASP A 187 1.27 2.48 23.38
C ASP A 187 1.60 2.12 21.90
N ALA A 188 0.79 2.67 20.98
CA ALA A 188 0.99 2.47 19.55
C ALA A 188 2.15 3.33 19.02
N GLU A 189 3.08 2.69 18.32
CA GLU A 189 4.28 3.31 17.75
C GLU A 189 4.11 3.60 16.27
N THR A 190 4.47 4.81 15.82
CA THR A 190 4.49 5.15 14.39
C THR A 190 5.84 4.76 13.79
N ILE A 191 5.84 3.80 12.85
CA ILE A 191 7.07 3.24 12.27
C ILE A 191 7.23 3.48 10.76
N GLY A 192 6.24 4.11 10.12
CA GLY A 192 6.31 4.45 8.70
C GLY A 192 6.18 3.27 7.73
N SER A 193 6.37 3.57 6.44
CA SER A 193 6.51 2.61 5.35
C SER A 193 7.86 2.80 4.68
N SER A 194 8.39 1.72 4.11
CA SER A 194 9.72 1.70 3.52
C SER A 194 9.68 1.69 1.99
N ILE A 195 10.77 2.14 1.37
CA ILE A 195 10.99 2.06 -0.07
C ILE A 195 12.39 1.54 -0.40
N ASN A 196 12.47 0.63 -1.37
CA ASN A 196 13.74 0.17 -1.90
C ASN A 196 14.19 1.06 -3.06
N LEU A 197 15.01 2.05 -2.74
CA LEU A 197 15.46 3.06 -3.69
C LEU A 197 16.36 2.50 -4.81
N ASP A 198 17.00 1.35 -4.61
CA ASP A 198 17.84 0.69 -5.61
C ASP A 198 17.05 0.19 -6.82
N GLN A 199 15.73 0.07 -6.66
CA GLN A 199 14.81 -0.33 -7.73
C GLN A 199 14.35 0.83 -8.61
N PHE A 200 14.64 2.08 -8.24
CA PHE A 200 14.15 3.28 -8.91
C PHE A 200 15.29 4.11 -9.48
N SER A 201 15.22 4.44 -10.77
CA SER A 201 16.19 5.29 -11.46
C SER A 201 15.63 6.71 -11.62
N VAL A 202 16.48 7.70 -11.52
CA VAL A 202 16.18 9.09 -11.89
C VAL A 202 16.79 9.32 -13.27
N LEU A 203 15.95 9.62 -14.25
CA LEU A 203 16.39 9.94 -15.62
C LEU A 203 16.42 11.46 -15.84
N PRO A 204 17.38 11.98 -16.62
CA PRO A 204 17.36 13.37 -17.01
C PRO A 204 16.16 13.68 -17.92
N GLU A 205 15.77 14.95 -18.00
CA GLU A 205 14.59 15.39 -18.78
C GLU A 205 14.65 14.93 -20.25
N SER A 206 15.84 14.92 -20.85
CA SER A 206 16.05 14.49 -22.24
C SER A 206 15.70 13.01 -22.50
N GLU A 207 15.65 12.19 -21.47
CA GLU A 207 15.30 10.75 -21.55
C GLU A 207 13.84 10.46 -21.14
N LYS A 208 13.10 11.48 -20.70
CA LYS A 208 11.68 11.36 -20.38
C LYS A 208 10.86 11.19 -21.67
N LYS A 209 9.96 10.23 -21.67
CA LYS A 209 9.15 9.85 -22.84
C LYS A 209 7.67 10.16 -22.68
N TYR A 210 7.23 10.29 -21.42
CA TYR A 210 5.82 10.47 -21.06
C TYR A 210 5.67 11.67 -20.15
N ASP A 211 4.54 12.35 -20.25
CA ASP A 211 4.31 13.57 -19.49
C ASP A 211 3.76 13.27 -18.09
N VAL A 212 2.70 12.46 -17.98
CA VAL A 212 2.01 12.20 -16.72
C VAL A 212 1.82 10.70 -16.50
N VAL A 213 2.04 10.25 -15.27
CA VAL A 213 1.68 8.89 -14.84
C VAL A 213 0.69 8.91 -13.68
N PHE A 214 -0.33 8.09 -13.79
CA PHE A 214 -1.22 7.71 -12.70
C PHE A 214 -0.92 6.25 -12.30
N LEU A 215 -0.54 6.03 -11.05
CA LEU A 215 -0.27 4.70 -10.50
C LEU A 215 -1.23 4.42 -9.35
N GLY A 216 -2.03 3.38 -9.48
CA GLY A 216 -2.91 2.96 -8.40
C GLY A 216 -3.92 1.90 -8.81
N ARG A 217 -4.49 1.25 -7.81
CA ARG A 217 -5.62 0.34 -8.04
C ARG A 217 -6.77 1.12 -8.68
N MET A 218 -7.35 0.59 -9.75
CA MET A 218 -8.51 1.20 -10.42
C MET A 218 -9.77 1.10 -9.55
N HIS A 219 -9.78 1.87 -8.47
CA HIS A 219 -10.79 1.89 -7.43
C HIS A 219 -11.21 3.33 -7.10
N LEU A 220 -12.48 3.51 -6.69
CA LEU A 220 -13.07 4.81 -6.36
C LEU A 220 -12.17 5.68 -5.46
N LEU A 221 -11.62 5.10 -4.40
CA LEU A 221 -10.77 5.81 -3.43
C LEU A 221 -9.45 6.33 -4.01
N LYS A 222 -9.08 5.91 -5.22
CA LYS A 222 -7.91 6.42 -5.94
C LYS A 222 -8.24 7.55 -6.91
N GLY A 223 -9.50 8.06 -6.88
CA GLY A 223 -9.93 9.17 -7.71
C GLY A 223 -9.95 8.88 -9.21
N VAL A 224 -10.09 7.60 -9.58
CA VAL A 224 -10.03 7.16 -10.97
C VAL A 224 -11.12 7.78 -11.85
N PHE A 225 -12.25 8.18 -11.27
CA PHE A 225 -13.33 8.85 -11.98
C PHE A 225 -13.11 10.35 -12.17
N ASP A 226 -12.18 10.96 -11.45
CA ASP A 226 -11.76 12.34 -11.67
C ASP A 226 -10.73 12.46 -12.79
N LEU A 227 -10.01 11.36 -13.06
CA LEU A 227 -8.93 11.33 -14.05
C LEU A 227 -9.36 11.76 -15.46
N PRO A 228 -10.55 11.34 -16.01
CA PRO A 228 -11.02 11.82 -17.31
C PRO A 228 -11.29 13.33 -17.34
N ASP A 229 -11.78 13.91 -16.24
CA ASP A 229 -12.06 15.35 -16.14
C ASP A 229 -10.78 16.18 -16.08
N VAL A 230 -9.80 15.74 -15.27
CA VAL A 230 -8.46 16.34 -15.21
C VAL A 230 -7.79 16.27 -16.58
N TRP A 231 -7.78 15.07 -17.18
CA TRP A 231 -7.12 14.84 -18.45
C TRP A 231 -7.72 15.60 -19.61
N ALA A 232 -9.05 15.73 -19.67
CA ALA A 232 -9.73 16.56 -20.68
C ALA A 232 -9.29 18.02 -20.65
N GLN A 233 -9.00 18.58 -19.49
CA GLN A 233 -8.51 19.95 -19.35
C GLN A 233 -7.03 20.05 -19.74
N VAL A 234 -6.19 19.10 -19.36
CA VAL A 234 -4.78 19.05 -19.79
C VAL A 234 -4.71 18.99 -21.31
N ARG A 235 -5.42 18.08 -21.96
CA ARG A 235 -5.42 17.89 -23.42
C ARG A 235 -5.96 19.09 -24.19
N ARG A 236 -6.89 19.86 -23.61
CA ARG A 236 -7.39 21.10 -24.24
C ARG A 236 -6.30 22.14 -24.39
N SER A 237 -5.41 22.26 -23.41
CA SER A 237 -4.32 23.26 -23.39
C SER A 237 -3.03 22.70 -23.97
N TYR A 238 -2.79 21.42 -23.86
CA TYR A 238 -1.63 20.71 -24.38
C TYR A 238 -2.06 19.44 -25.12
N PRO A 239 -2.44 19.56 -26.43
CA PRO A 239 -2.99 18.45 -27.22
C PRO A 239 -2.07 17.23 -27.36
N GLU A 240 -0.77 17.43 -27.32
CA GLU A 240 0.22 16.36 -27.45
C GLU A 240 0.55 15.65 -26.12
N ALA A 241 -0.01 16.11 -25.00
CA ALA A 241 0.26 15.52 -23.69
C ALA A 241 -0.04 14.02 -23.66
N THR A 242 0.80 13.26 -22.97
CA THR A 242 0.70 11.81 -22.81
C THR A 242 0.38 11.42 -21.38
N LEU A 243 -0.47 10.40 -21.20
CA LEU A 243 -0.85 9.84 -19.89
C LEU A 243 -0.63 8.34 -19.86
N THR A 244 0.13 7.86 -18.89
CA THR A 244 0.25 6.43 -18.60
C THR A 244 -0.53 6.09 -17.34
N VAL A 245 -1.50 5.18 -17.45
CA VAL A 245 -2.33 4.68 -16.34
C VAL A 245 -1.87 3.27 -15.99
N ILE A 246 -1.29 3.13 -14.80
CA ILE A 246 -0.75 1.85 -14.29
C ILE A 246 -1.65 1.34 -13.16
N GLY A 247 -2.17 0.15 -13.33
CA GLY A 247 -2.95 -0.55 -12.31
C GLY A 247 -4.21 -1.21 -12.85
N GLU A 248 -4.70 -2.15 -12.06
CA GLU A 248 -5.93 -2.90 -12.31
C GLU A 248 -6.96 -2.64 -11.22
N GLY A 249 -8.21 -3.01 -11.46
CA GLY A 249 -9.28 -2.92 -10.47
C GLY A 249 -10.67 -2.87 -11.08
N PRO A 250 -11.71 -2.91 -10.22
CA PRO A 250 -13.10 -3.08 -10.64
C PRO A 250 -13.63 -1.94 -11.53
N HIS A 251 -13.03 -0.76 -11.46
CA HIS A 251 -13.52 0.40 -12.22
C HIS A 251 -12.73 0.69 -13.51
N ARG A 252 -11.72 -0.14 -13.86
CA ARG A 252 -10.88 0.08 -15.05
C ARG A 252 -11.73 0.20 -16.33
N GLY A 253 -12.65 -0.74 -16.55
CA GLY A 253 -13.53 -0.71 -17.73
C GLY A 253 -14.38 0.54 -17.82
N ALA A 254 -15.01 0.93 -16.70
CA ALA A 254 -15.86 2.13 -16.65
C ALA A 254 -15.06 3.42 -16.91
N VAL A 255 -13.85 3.53 -16.37
CA VAL A 255 -12.95 4.67 -16.61
C VAL A 255 -12.51 4.72 -18.07
N MET A 256 -12.09 3.59 -18.65
CA MET A 256 -11.73 3.51 -20.08
C MET A 256 -12.89 3.92 -20.98
N THR A 257 -14.11 3.49 -20.67
CA THR A 257 -15.33 3.91 -21.41
C THR A 257 -15.47 5.42 -21.41
N GLN A 258 -15.30 6.10 -20.25
CA GLN A 258 -15.35 7.56 -20.18
C GLN A 258 -14.27 8.24 -21.04
N PHE A 259 -13.04 7.69 -21.10
CA PHE A 259 -12.01 8.21 -21.98
C PHE A 259 -12.39 8.07 -23.47
N VAL A 260 -12.95 6.92 -23.86
CA VAL A 260 -13.42 6.68 -25.24
C VAL A 260 -14.56 7.63 -25.61
N GLU A 261 -15.61 7.72 -24.79
CA GLU A 261 -16.79 8.56 -25.05
C GLU A 261 -16.47 10.05 -25.16
N ARG A 262 -15.40 10.50 -24.48
CA ARG A 262 -14.92 11.88 -24.52
C ARG A 262 -13.84 12.14 -25.59
N GLY A 263 -13.44 11.13 -26.36
CA GLY A 263 -12.38 11.24 -27.38
C GLY A 263 -11.00 11.52 -26.80
N LEU A 264 -10.72 11.03 -25.58
CA LEU A 264 -9.49 11.31 -24.84
C LEU A 264 -8.43 10.21 -24.96
N MET A 265 -8.65 9.17 -25.77
CA MET A 265 -7.75 8.01 -25.84
C MET A 265 -6.41 8.30 -26.55
N GLU A 266 -6.35 9.34 -27.37
CA GLU A 266 -5.10 9.71 -28.01
C GLU A 266 -4.06 10.15 -26.98
N GLY A 267 -2.84 9.58 -27.07
CA GLY A 267 -1.77 9.82 -26.09
C GLY A 267 -1.98 9.15 -24.73
N VAL A 268 -3.05 8.36 -24.54
CA VAL A 268 -3.35 7.68 -23.26
C VAL A 268 -3.10 6.19 -23.36
N ARG A 269 -2.37 5.65 -22.38
CA ARG A 269 -2.01 4.23 -22.28
C ARG A 269 -2.50 3.63 -20.96
N PHE A 270 -3.46 2.69 -21.02
CA PHE A 270 -3.87 1.89 -19.89
C PHE A 270 -3.07 0.57 -19.92
N VAL A 271 -2.00 0.49 -19.16
CA VAL A 271 -1.07 -0.66 -19.20
C VAL A 271 -1.50 -1.81 -18.26
N GLY A 272 -2.47 -1.55 -17.38
CA GLY A 272 -2.93 -2.56 -16.43
C GLY A 272 -1.92 -2.81 -15.31
N SER A 273 -1.94 -4.02 -14.76
CA SER A 273 -0.93 -4.48 -13.81
C SER A 273 0.29 -4.97 -14.57
N VAL A 274 1.44 -4.40 -14.27
CA VAL A 274 2.72 -4.72 -14.92
C VAL A 274 3.74 -5.23 -13.92
N PRO A 275 4.74 -6.02 -14.36
CA PRO A 275 5.86 -6.41 -13.50
C PRO A 275 6.59 -5.20 -12.91
N GLU A 276 7.20 -5.37 -11.74
CA GLU A 276 7.84 -4.29 -10.98
C GLU A 276 8.90 -3.52 -11.79
N GLY A 277 9.78 -4.24 -12.49
CA GLY A 277 10.81 -3.61 -13.32
C GLY A 277 10.21 -2.75 -14.45
N GLU A 278 9.10 -3.17 -15.04
CA GLU A 278 8.40 -2.39 -16.05
C GLU A 278 7.68 -1.18 -15.43
N LYS A 279 7.03 -1.34 -14.26
CA LYS A 279 6.46 -0.22 -13.51
C LYS A 279 7.51 0.83 -13.23
N ASN A 280 8.64 0.43 -12.66
CA ASN A 280 9.71 1.35 -12.28
C ASN A 280 10.32 2.06 -13.50
N ARG A 281 10.47 1.35 -14.64
CA ARG A 281 10.89 1.93 -15.90
C ARG A 281 9.90 2.99 -16.40
N LEU A 282 8.61 2.67 -16.42
CA LEU A 282 7.56 3.62 -16.84
C LEU A 282 7.52 4.86 -15.95
N LEU A 283 7.69 4.71 -14.63
CA LEU A 283 7.80 5.83 -13.70
C LEU A 283 9.03 6.68 -14.03
N SER A 284 10.21 6.06 -14.17
CA SER A 284 11.45 6.78 -14.47
C SER A 284 11.40 7.54 -15.80
N GLU A 285 10.71 7.00 -16.81
CA GLU A 285 10.54 7.62 -18.13
C GLU A 285 9.44 8.70 -18.16
N THR A 286 8.78 9.01 -17.04
CA THR A 286 7.71 10.02 -16.95
C THR A 286 8.18 11.28 -16.25
N ARG A 287 7.55 12.43 -16.56
CA ARG A 287 7.86 13.74 -15.99
C ARG A 287 7.15 14.01 -14.68
N ILE A 288 5.86 13.71 -14.58
CA ILE A 288 4.99 14.12 -13.46
C ILE A 288 4.20 12.92 -12.94
N GLY A 289 4.19 12.73 -11.62
CA GLY A 289 3.29 11.82 -10.93
C GLY A 289 1.96 12.48 -10.57
N LEU A 290 0.83 11.81 -10.83
CA LEU A 290 -0.51 12.30 -10.49
C LEU A 290 -1.19 11.36 -9.51
N SER A 291 -1.62 11.89 -8.36
CA SER A 291 -2.35 11.15 -7.32
C SER A 291 -3.66 11.85 -6.98
N LEU A 292 -4.77 11.26 -7.41
CA LEU A 292 -6.13 11.80 -7.15
C LEU A 292 -6.84 11.03 -6.03
N SER A 293 -6.08 10.38 -5.14
CA SER A 293 -6.63 9.61 -4.04
C SER A 293 -7.42 10.50 -3.08
N SER A 294 -8.59 10.01 -2.66
CA SER A 294 -9.40 10.63 -1.60
C SER A 294 -9.05 10.11 -0.20
N GLU A 295 -8.22 9.06 -0.13
CA GLU A 295 -7.91 8.36 1.11
C GLU A 295 -6.56 7.66 0.98
N GLU A 296 -5.64 7.93 1.90
CA GLU A 296 -4.32 7.28 1.99
C GLU A 296 -3.89 7.10 3.45
N GLY A 297 -3.27 5.96 3.75
CA GLY A 297 -2.59 5.76 5.02
C GLY A 297 -1.13 6.21 5.01
N TRP A 298 -0.52 6.24 3.79
CA TRP A 298 0.86 6.68 3.55
C TRP A 298 1.01 7.43 2.24
N GLY A 299 0.59 6.83 1.13
CA GLY A 299 0.82 7.31 -0.23
C GLY A 299 1.97 6.55 -0.91
N LEU A 300 1.89 5.22 -0.97
CA LEU A 300 2.95 4.41 -1.58
C LEU A 300 3.27 4.83 -3.02
N ALA A 301 2.25 5.16 -3.83
CA ALA A 301 2.48 5.65 -5.19
C ALA A 301 3.24 6.99 -5.20
N VAL A 302 2.90 7.89 -4.28
CA VAL A 302 3.62 9.17 -4.12
C VAL A 302 5.08 8.91 -3.75
N ASN A 303 5.32 7.99 -2.81
CA ASN A 303 6.68 7.59 -2.42
C ASN A 303 7.49 7.05 -3.62
N GLU A 304 6.85 6.24 -4.49
CA GLU A 304 7.47 5.70 -5.71
C GLU A 304 7.73 6.80 -6.76
N TYR A 305 6.83 7.77 -6.91
CA TYR A 305 7.05 8.94 -7.78
C TYR A 305 8.27 9.73 -7.34
N LEU A 306 8.31 10.10 -6.05
CA LEU A 306 9.45 10.82 -5.47
C LEU A 306 10.75 10.03 -5.59
N ALA A 307 10.68 8.70 -5.44
CA ALA A 307 11.82 7.81 -5.64
C ALA A 307 12.35 7.82 -7.08
N CYS A 308 11.53 8.09 -8.08
CA CYS A 308 11.93 8.28 -9.48
C CYS A 308 12.31 9.74 -9.78
N GLY A 309 12.31 10.62 -8.78
CA GLY A 309 12.59 12.04 -8.99
C GLY A 309 11.49 12.77 -9.77
N LEU A 310 10.24 12.35 -9.63
CA LEU A 310 9.10 13.02 -10.23
C LEU A 310 8.51 14.03 -9.25
N PRO A 311 8.22 15.28 -9.68
CA PRO A 311 7.30 16.14 -8.98
C PRO A 311 5.91 15.50 -8.99
N VAL A 312 5.14 15.73 -7.95
CA VAL A 312 3.83 15.08 -7.75
C VAL A 312 2.73 16.12 -7.59
N VAL A 313 1.68 16.00 -8.40
CA VAL A 313 0.41 16.68 -8.16
C VAL A 313 -0.51 15.72 -7.43
N ALA A 314 -1.04 16.13 -6.28
CA ALA A 314 -1.89 15.27 -5.47
C ALA A 314 -3.07 16.03 -4.86
N TYR A 315 -4.19 15.34 -4.61
CA TYR A 315 -5.22 15.89 -3.75
C TYR A 315 -4.70 16.08 -2.33
N ASP A 316 -5.11 17.18 -1.71
CA ASP A 316 -4.70 17.52 -0.35
C ASP A 316 -5.31 16.56 0.68
N LEU A 317 -4.45 15.74 1.26
CA LEU A 317 -4.79 14.81 2.32
C LEU A 317 -3.90 15.04 3.55
N PRO A 318 -4.44 14.93 4.77
CA PRO A 318 -3.67 15.14 6.01
C PRO A 318 -2.36 14.36 6.08
N VAL A 319 -2.33 13.14 5.55
CA VAL A 319 -1.14 12.29 5.54
C VAL A 319 0.02 12.89 4.73
N PHE A 320 -0.28 13.62 3.68
CA PHE A 320 0.76 14.18 2.82
C PHE A 320 1.52 15.34 3.48
N HIS A 321 0.85 16.13 4.31
CA HIS A 321 1.50 17.18 5.08
C HIS A 321 2.49 16.66 6.14
N GLU A 322 2.28 15.45 6.65
CA GLU A 322 3.11 14.87 7.70
C GLU A 322 4.16 13.90 7.15
N VAL A 323 3.84 13.17 6.10
CA VAL A 323 4.75 12.18 5.50
C VAL A 323 5.66 12.82 4.44
N PHE A 324 5.14 13.77 3.67
CA PHE A 324 5.83 14.44 2.57
C PHE A 324 5.72 15.97 2.65
N PRO A 325 6.09 16.60 3.78
CA PRO A 325 5.89 18.03 3.99
C PRO A 325 6.58 18.86 2.91
N ASP A 326 5.82 19.76 2.29
CA ASP A 326 6.29 20.72 1.28
C ASP A 326 6.91 20.12 0.00
N LEU A 327 6.67 18.83 -0.24
CA LEU A 327 7.22 18.12 -1.42
C LEU A 327 6.25 17.97 -2.58
N LEU A 328 4.95 18.13 -2.31
CA LEU A 328 3.90 17.86 -3.27
C LEU A 328 3.20 19.15 -3.68
N GLN A 329 2.74 19.19 -4.93
CA GLN A 329 1.79 20.21 -5.38
C GLN A 329 0.38 19.76 -4.95
N LEU A 330 -0.03 20.18 -3.75
CA LEU A 330 -1.32 19.81 -3.16
C LEU A 330 -2.43 20.71 -3.70
N VAL A 331 -3.52 20.09 -4.15
CA VAL A 331 -4.73 20.77 -4.60
C VAL A 331 -5.91 20.28 -3.78
N PRO A 332 -6.91 21.14 -3.45
CA PRO A 332 -8.03 20.70 -2.64
C PRO A 332 -8.74 19.48 -3.24
N LEU A 333 -9.22 18.61 -2.37
CA LEU A 333 -9.88 17.36 -2.76
C LEU A 333 -11.05 17.62 -3.72
N GLY A 334 -11.01 16.98 -4.90
CA GLY A 334 -12.03 17.10 -5.94
C GLY A 334 -11.89 18.33 -6.86
N GLU A 335 -10.93 19.23 -6.62
CA GLU A 335 -10.66 20.40 -7.47
C GLU A 335 -9.91 20.01 -8.75
N LYS A 336 -10.62 19.32 -9.64
CA LYS A 336 -10.08 18.74 -10.88
C LYS A 336 -9.49 19.78 -11.82
N ALA A 337 -10.10 20.97 -11.88
CA ALA A 337 -9.61 22.06 -12.70
C ALA A 337 -8.25 22.57 -12.23
N LEU A 338 -8.09 22.71 -10.91
CA LEU A 338 -6.81 23.12 -10.32
C LEU A 338 -5.75 22.03 -10.48
N ALA A 339 -6.12 20.75 -10.33
CA ALA A 339 -5.21 19.65 -10.58
C ALA A 339 -4.67 19.66 -12.03
N ALA A 340 -5.56 19.89 -13.02
CA ALA A 340 -5.16 20.01 -14.41
C ALA A 340 -4.26 21.22 -14.67
N GLN A 341 -4.61 22.37 -14.08
CA GLN A 341 -3.79 23.60 -14.19
C GLN A 341 -2.41 23.38 -13.60
N THR A 342 -2.29 22.78 -12.42
CA THR A 342 -0.99 22.48 -11.77
C THR A 342 -0.14 21.53 -12.60
N VAL A 343 -0.75 20.51 -13.24
CA VAL A 343 -0.05 19.64 -14.20
C VAL A 343 0.50 20.46 -15.37
N LEU A 344 -0.29 21.36 -15.95
CA LEU A 344 0.14 22.22 -17.07
C LEU A 344 1.26 23.18 -16.67
N GLU A 345 1.20 23.75 -15.47
CA GLU A 345 2.26 24.62 -14.93
C GLU A 345 3.60 23.87 -14.79
N LEU A 346 3.56 22.63 -14.32
CA LEU A 346 4.76 21.79 -14.26
C LEU A 346 5.27 21.41 -15.65
N LEU A 347 4.39 21.03 -16.58
CA LEU A 347 4.79 20.71 -17.96
C LEU A 347 5.44 21.90 -18.68
N ALA A 348 5.01 23.11 -18.36
CA ALA A 348 5.60 24.33 -18.91
C ALA A 348 6.95 24.72 -18.27
N ASN A 349 7.33 24.11 -17.14
CA ASN A 349 8.50 24.49 -16.36
C ASN A 349 9.38 23.26 -16.00
N PRO A 350 10.13 22.68 -16.96
CA PRO A 350 10.97 21.49 -16.73
C PRO A 350 12.00 21.67 -15.59
N ASP A 351 12.55 22.87 -15.44
CA ASP A 351 13.53 23.16 -14.38
C ASP A 351 12.93 23.02 -12.98
N ILE A 352 11.67 23.44 -12.81
CA ILE A 352 10.93 23.25 -11.54
C ILE A 352 10.69 21.76 -11.29
N CYS A 353 10.37 21.00 -12.33
CA CYS A 353 10.20 19.55 -12.26
C CYS A 353 11.49 18.86 -11.81
N GLU A 354 12.63 19.21 -12.43
CA GLU A 354 13.92 18.61 -12.09
C GLU A 354 14.33 18.94 -10.65
N GLN A 355 14.21 20.22 -10.25
CA GLN A 355 14.54 20.63 -8.89
C GLN A 355 13.64 19.98 -7.84
N GLY A 356 12.31 19.98 -8.02
CA GLY A 356 11.35 19.33 -7.15
C GLY A 356 11.58 17.83 -7.06
N GLY A 357 11.87 17.18 -8.18
CA GLY A 357 12.22 15.78 -8.24
C GLY A 357 13.47 15.40 -7.44
N LYS A 358 14.54 16.22 -7.53
CA LYS A 358 15.78 16.02 -6.75
C LYS A 358 15.51 16.12 -5.25
N ILE A 359 14.79 17.15 -4.82
CA ILE A 359 14.43 17.36 -3.40
C ILE A 359 13.59 16.17 -2.91
N GLY A 360 12.58 15.76 -3.68
CA GLY A 360 11.73 14.62 -3.34
C GLY A 360 12.51 13.32 -3.22
N ARG A 361 13.41 13.02 -4.17
CA ARG A 361 14.27 11.84 -4.14
C ARG A 361 15.20 11.82 -2.93
N GLU A 362 15.80 12.95 -2.58
CA GLU A 362 16.65 13.09 -1.40
C GLU A 362 15.84 12.87 -0.11
N TYR A 363 14.65 13.47 -0.05
CA TYR A 363 13.79 13.35 1.12
C TYR A 363 13.41 11.90 1.42
N VAL A 364 13.01 11.11 0.40
CA VAL A 364 12.52 9.74 0.62
C VAL A 364 13.64 8.75 0.95
N GLN A 365 14.91 9.14 0.92
CA GLN A 365 16.03 8.32 1.42
C GLN A 365 15.87 7.95 2.89
N ARG A 366 15.22 8.80 3.69
CA ARG A 366 14.89 8.53 5.11
C ARG A 366 13.99 7.32 5.32
N TYR A 367 13.30 6.88 4.27
CA TYR A 367 12.43 5.71 4.26
C TYR A 367 13.11 4.49 3.63
N ASN A 368 14.45 4.47 3.60
CA ASN A 368 15.22 3.37 3.06
C ASN A 368 14.80 2.05 3.72
N TYR A 369 14.45 1.07 2.90
CA TYR A 369 13.90 -0.20 3.38
C TYR A 369 14.82 -0.95 4.34
N ARG A 370 16.15 -0.85 4.17
CA ARG A 370 17.10 -1.54 5.03
C ARG A 370 17.13 -0.93 6.43
N GLU A 371 17.18 0.40 6.51
CA GLU A 371 17.19 1.10 7.78
C GLU A 371 15.87 0.91 8.53
N MET A 372 14.74 1.03 7.82
CA MET A 372 13.41 0.81 8.39
C MET A 372 13.24 -0.65 8.88
N ALA A 373 13.72 -1.63 8.10
CA ALA A 373 13.67 -3.03 8.50
C ALA A 373 14.50 -3.31 9.76
N LEU A 374 15.70 -2.72 9.86
CA LEU A 374 16.54 -2.85 11.04
C LEU A 374 15.94 -2.19 12.28
N GLN A 375 15.38 -1.01 12.12
CA GLN A 375 14.67 -0.32 13.21
C GLN A 375 13.50 -1.15 13.74
N GLU A 376 12.67 -1.69 12.85
CA GLU A 376 11.54 -2.53 13.24
C GLU A 376 12.00 -3.83 13.88
N LEU A 377 13.09 -4.44 13.38
CA LEU A 377 13.70 -5.64 13.96
C LEU A 377 14.14 -5.41 15.42
N GLU A 378 14.68 -4.24 15.75
CA GLU A 378 15.07 -3.92 17.12
C GLU A 378 13.87 -3.87 18.08
N TYR A 379 12.71 -3.38 17.63
CA TYR A 379 11.49 -3.51 18.42
C TYR A 379 11.11 -4.97 18.66
N LEU A 380 11.15 -5.81 17.60
CA LEU A 380 10.81 -7.23 17.73
C LEU A 380 11.75 -7.96 18.68
N LYS A 381 13.07 -7.66 18.64
CA LYS A 381 14.06 -8.26 19.56
C LYS A 381 13.75 -7.94 21.02
N ARG A 382 13.42 -6.69 21.33
CA ARG A 382 13.08 -6.27 22.70
C ARG A 382 11.87 -7.01 23.25
N LEU A 383 10.86 -7.25 22.41
CA LEU A 383 9.64 -7.98 22.80
C LEU A 383 9.87 -9.49 23.05
N CYS A 384 10.92 -10.08 22.50
CA CYS A 384 11.27 -11.49 22.72
C CYS A 384 12.15 -11.72 23.93
N ILE A 385 12.75 -10.67 24.49
CA ILE A 385 13.64 -10.75 25.66
C ILE A 385 12.88 -10.45 26.97
N ALA A 386 11.78 -9.72 26.87
CA ALA A 386 10.89 -9.36 27.98
C ALA A 386 9.95 -10.51 28.31
#